data_f3daa222af70760ba795e08d4660eb27
#
_entry.id   f3daa222af70760ba795e08d4660eb27
#
_cell.length_a   1.000
_cell.length_b   1.000
_cell.length_c   1.000
_cell.angle_alpha   90.00
_cell.angle_beta   90.00
_cell.angle_gamma   90.00
#
_symmetry.space_group_name_H-M   'P 1'
#
loop_
_entity.id
_entity.type
_entity.pdbx_description
1 polymer ?
#
loop_
_entity_poly.entity_id
_entity_poly.type
_entity_poly.pdbx_seq_one_letter_code
_entity_poly.pdbx_strand_id
1 'polypeptide(L)'
;MKVKSIFSQIIDREIPANIIFEDDICIIIEDISPQAPIHYLAIPKREIKGISDLSDRDHGIIDHLMIAVKNQMSKDGIKDYRLVINNGSEAGQTVFH
;
A
#
# COMPACT_ATOMS: atom_id res chain seq x y z
N MET A 1 14.35 10.77 -17.47
CA MET A 1 14.05 11.10 -16.06
C MET A 1 12.93 10.21 -15.54
N LYS A 2 13.13 9.60 -14.39
CA LYS A 2 12.11 8.74 -13.81
C LYS A 2 11.09 9.58 -13.06
N VAL A 3 9.80 9.41 -13.39
CA VAL A 3 8.72 10.09 -12.70
C VAL A 3 8.35 9.28 -11.45
N LYS A 4 8.29 9.94 -10.31
CA LYS A 4 7.84 9.29 -9.07
C LYS A 4 6.37 8.93 -9.15
N SER A 5 6.01 7.76 -8.60
CA SER A 5 4.61 7.40 -8.43
C SER A 5 3.94 8.36 -7.42
N ILE A 6 2.62 8.44 -7.48
CA ILE A 6 1.85 9.20 -6.47
C ILE A 6 2.18 8.69 -5.07
N PHE A 7 2.34 7.38 -4.89
CA PHE A 7 2.66 6.81 -3.58
C PHE A 7 4.07 7.19 -3.12
N SER A 8 5.06 7.22 -4.02
CA SER A 8 6.39 7.72 -3.69
C SER A 8 6.35 9.18 -3.26
N GLN A 9 5.53 9.99 -3.91
CA GLN A 9 5.36 11.40 -3.54
C GLN A 9 4.73 11.56 -2.16
N ILE A 10 3.80 10.67 -1.80
CA ILE A 10 3.21 10.66 -0.45
C ILE A 10 4.26 10.25 0.58
N ILE A 11 5.03 9.21 0.30
CA ILE A 11 6.10 8.73 1.18
C ILE A 11 7.13 9.83 1.42
N ASP A 12 7.47 10.58 0.40
CA ASP A 12 8.45 11.66 0.47
C ASP A 12 7.85 12.99 0.98
N ARG A 13 6.58 13.01 1.36
CA ARG A 13 5.87 14.20 1.86
C ARG A 13 5.73 15.30 0.82
N GLU A 14 5.78 14.99 -0.46
CA GLU A 14 5.59 15.96 -1.54
C GLU A 14 4.11 16.29 -1.75
N ILE A 15 3.22 15.31 -1.48
CA ILE A 15 1.78 15.52 -1.51
C ILE A 15 1.15 14.99 -0.21
N PRO A 16 0.04 15.59 0.24
CA PRO A 16 -0.59 15.18 1.49
C PRO A 16 -1.36 13.86 1.37
N ALA A 17 -1.47 13.14 2.49
CA ALA A 17 -2.32 11.97 2.62
C ALA A 17 -2.65 11.77 4.09
N ASN A 18 -3.75 11.08 4.36
CA ASN A 18 -4.08 10.69 5.74
C ASN A 18 -3.35 9.40 6.08
N ILE A 19 -2.25 9.54 6.78
CA ILE A 19 -1.37 8.44 7.14
C ILE A 19 -1.87 7.78 8.42
N ILE A 20 -2.22 6.50 8.33
CA ILE A 20 -2.72 5.71 9.46
C ILE A 20 -1.57 5.06 10.22
N PHE A 21 -0.56 4.60 9.48
CA PHE A 21 0.59 3.88 10.03
C PHE A 21 1.78 4.05 9.11
N GLU A 22 2.96 4.07 9.68
CA GLU A 22 4.20 4.13 8.91
C GLU A 22 5.36 3.53 9.70
N ASP A 23 6.20 2.76 9.02
CA ASP A 23 7.49 2.32 9.55
C ASP A 23 8.54 2.39 8.43
N ASP A 24 9.70 1.76 8.64
CA ASP A 24 10.80 1.82 7.66
C ASP A 24 10.48 1.07 6.36
N ILE A 25 9.53 0.16 6.37
CA ILE A 25 9.25 -0.76 5.26
C ILE A 25 7.99 -0.36 4.50
N CYS A 26 6.99 0.16 5.20
CA CYS A 26 5.69 0.43 4.57
C CYS A 26 4.97 1.62 5.18
N ILE A 27 3.91 2.02 4.50
CA ILE A 27 2.99 3.06 4.95
C ILE A 27 1.55 2.57 4.71
N ILE A 28 0.65 2.91 5.60
CA ILE A 28 -0.79 2.65 5.43
C ILE A 28 -1.49 4.01 5.42
N ILE A 29 -2.28 4.27 4.38
CA ILE A 29 -3.02 5.51 4.22
C ILE A 29 -4.49 5.22 3.96
N GLU A 30 -5.36 6.22 4.16
CA GLU A 30 -6.73 6.13 3.70
C GLU A 30 -6.79 6.45 2.21
N ASP A 31 -7.60 5.67 1.46
CA ASP A 31 -7.82 5.94 0.05
C ASP A 31 -8.68 7.20 -0.09
N ILE A 32 -8.25 8.15 -0.92
CA ILE A 32 -9.00 9.38 -1.17
C ILE A 32 -10.22 9.16 -2.05
N SER A 33 -10.29 8.00 -2.72
CA SER A 33 -11.43 7.59 -3.53
C SER A 33 -11.94 6.24 -3.03
N PRO A 34 -12.49 6.19 -1.79
CA PRO A 34 -12.80 4.92 -1.16
C PRO A 34 -13.91 4.17 -1.89
N GLN A 35 -13.73 2.85 -2.02
CA GLN A 35 -14.71 1.94 -2.60
C GLN A 35 -15.53 1.22 -1.52
N ALA A 36 -15.31 1.56 -0.25
CA ALA A 36 -15.95 0.96 0.91
C ALA A 36 -15.94 1.99 2.04
N PRO A 37 -16.77 1.80 3.09
CA PRO A 37 -16.79 2.73 4.24
C PRO A 37 -15.40 2.88 4.90
N ILE A 38 -14.62 1.81 4.93
CA ILE A 38 -13.22 1.84 5.36
C ILE A 38 -12.40 1.25 4.22
N HIS A 39 -11.48 2.04 3.70
CA HIS A 39 -10.65 1.63 2.59
C HIS A 39 -9.24 2.15 2.82
N TYR A 40 -8.34 1.25 3.23
CA TYR A 40 -6.94 1.55 3.48
C TYR A 40 -6.08 1.04 2.33
N LEU A 41 -4.99 1.73 2.09
CA LEU A 41 -3.95 1.30 1.16
C LEU A 41 -2.68 1.01 1.95
N ALA A 42 -2.19 -0.21 1.87
CA ALA A 42 -0.90 -0.60 2.45
C ALA A 42 0.14 -0.64 1.34
N ILE A 43 1.16 0.17 1.46
CA ILE A 43 2.09 0.46 0.39
C ILE A 43 3.52 0.21 0.86
N PRO A 44 4.32 -0.62 0.16
CA PRO A 44 5.73 -0.76 0.49
C PRO A 44 6.47 0.53 0.14
N LYS A 45 7.42 0.94 0.96
CA LYS A 45 8.23 2.13 0.66
C LYS A 45 9.12 1.91 -0.55
N ARG A 46 9.61 0.68 -0.74
CA ARG A 46 10.27 0.32 -1.97
C ARG A 46 9.25 0.26 -3.11
N GLU A 47 9.53 0.93 -4.22
CA GLU A 47 8.64 0.94 -5.37
C GLU A 47 8.66 -0.41 -6.08
N ILE A 48 7.54 -1.13 -6.02
CA ILE A 48 7.31 -2.40 -6.70
C ILE A 48 6.03 -2.23 -7.49
N LYS A 49 6.11 -2.25 -8.82
CA LYS A 49 4.96 -1.90 -9.67
C LYS A 49 3.79 -2.86 -9.51
N GLY A 50 4.05 -4.13 -9.30
CA GLY A 50 3.02 -5.14 -9.10
C GLY A 50 3.65 -6.46 -8.71
N ILE A 51 2.81 -7.47 -8.44
CA ILE A 51 3.28 -8.81 -8.07
C ILE A 51 4.22 -9.38 -9.13
N SER A 52 3.95 -9.10 -10.40
CA SER A 52 4.80 -9.58 -11.50
C SER A 52 6.23 -9.05 -11.43
N ASP A 53 6.46 -7.97 -10.70
CA ASP A 53 7.78 -7.33 -10.58
C ASP A 53 8.53 -7.71 -9.31
N LEU A 54 7.96 -8.59 -8.49
CA LEU A 54 8.64 -9.09 -7.30
C LEU A 54 9.88 -9.90 -7.70
N SER A 55 10.93 -9.76 -6.92
CA SER A 55 12.19 -10.49 -7.09
C SER A 55 12.66 -11.08 -5.77
N ASP A 56 13.74 -11.85 -5.80
CA ASP A 56 14.26 -12.50 -4.59
C ASP A 56 14.64 -11.51 -3.50
N ARG A 57 15.05 -10.30 -3.86
CA ARG A 57 15.38 -9.26 -2.87
C ARG A 57 14.17 -8.68 -2.16
N ASP A 58 12.96 -9.04 -2.60
CA ASP A 58 11.72 -8.56 -2.01
C ASP A 58 11.15 -9.53 -0.96
N HIS A 59 11.90 -10.57 -0.62
CA HIS A 59 11.52 -11.48 0.46
C HIS A 59 11.30 -10.72 1.76
N GLY A 60 10.21 -11.02 2.44
CA GLY A 60 9.85 -10.38 3.71
C GLY A 60 9.04 -9.10 3.58
N ILE A 61 8.98 -8.46 2.40
CA ILE A 61 8.20 -7.22 2.23
C ILE A 61 6.70 -7.52 2.32
N ILE A 62 6.23 -8.55 1.62
CA ILE A 62 4.82 -8.91 1.62
C ILE A 62 4.38 -9.39 3.00
N ASP A 63 5.19 -10.21 3.65
CA ASP A 63 4.93 -10.65 5.03
C ASP A 63 4.79 -9.45 5.96
N HIS A 64 5.69 -8.49 5.82
CA HIS A 64 5.67 -7.28 6.64
C HIS A 64 4.38 -6.48 6.42
N LEU A 65 3.96 -6.32 5.16
CA LEU A 65 2.71 -5.65 4.83
C LEU A 65 1.51 -6.36 5.46
N MET A 66 1.46 -7.68 5.37
CA MET A 66 0.36 -8.47 5.92
C MET A 66 0.26 -8.29 7.44
N ILE A 67 1.39 -8.33 8.13
CA ILE A 67 1.41 -8.15 9.59
C ILE A 67 1.03 -6.73 9.96
N ALA A 68 1.52 -5.73 9.24
CA ALA A 68 1.17 -4.33 9.49
C ALA A 68 -0.34 -4.09 9.31
N VAL A 69 -0.93 -4.66 8.25
CA VAL A 69 -2.37 -4.58 8.00
C VAL A 69 -3.14 -5.26 9.14
N LYS A 70 -2.77 -6.47 9.50
CA LYS A 70 -3.42 -7.21 10.58
C LYS A 70 -3.40 -6.41 11.88
N ASN A 71 -2.25 -5.83 12.23
CA ASN A 71 -2.12 -5.06 13.46
C ASN A 71 -2.97 -3.78 13.43
N GLN A 72 -3.01 -3.10 12.29
CA GLN A 72 -3.79 -1.88 12.15
C GLN A 72 -5.29 -2.16 12.21
N MET A 73 -5.77 -3.21 11.54
CA MET A 73 -7.17 -3.60 11.58
C MET A 73 -7.59 -3.99 13.00
N SER A 74 -6.74 -4.72 13.71
CA SER A 74 -6.98 -5.08 15.09
C SER A 74 -7.07 -3.84 15.99
N LYS A 75 -6.16 -2.90 15.81
CA LYS A 75 -6.15 -1.63 16.56
C LYS A 75 -7.42 -0.83 16.33
N ASP A 76 -7.94 -0.83 15.11
CA ASP A 76 -9.14 -0.10 14.73
C ASP A 76 -10.44 -0.88 15.01
N GLY A 77 -10.34 -2.08 15.58
CA GLY A 77 -11.48 -2.89 15.94
C GLY A 77 -12.21 -3.50 14.75
N ILE A 78 -11.55 -3.61 13.60
CA ILE A 78 -12.12 -4.15 12.36
C ILE A 78 -11.78 -5.63 12.30
N LYS A 79 -12.83 -6.48 12.33
CA LYS A 79 -12.65 -7.94 12.34
C LYS A 79 -12.78 -8.57 10.97
N ASP A 80 -13.68 -8.03 10.15
CA ASP A 80 -13.97 -8.58 8.82
C ASP A 80 -13.52 -7.61 7.75
N TYR A 81 -12.62 -8.06 6.89
CA TYR A 81 -12.09 -7.26 5.80
C TYR A 81 -11.51 -8.17 4.72
N ARG A 82 -11.32 -7.62 3.55
CA ARG A 82 -10.63 -8.33 2.47
C ARG A 82 -9.41 -7.55 2.03
N LEU A 83 -8.44 -8.27 1.49
CA LEU A 83 -7.24 -7.70 0.89
C LEU A 83 -7.34 -7.86 -0.62
N VAL A 84 -7.03 -6.80 -1.34
CA VAL A 84 -7.06 -6.80 -2.80
C VAL A 84 -5.72 -6.29 -3.30
N ILE A 85 -5.13 -7.03 -4.23
CA ILE A 85 -3.90 -6.63 -4.90
C ILE A 85 -4.19 -6.70 -6.41
N ASN A 86 -4.14 -5.55 -7.07
CA ASN A 86 -4.29 -5.49 -8.52
C ASN A 86 -2.92 -5.56 -9.18
N ASN A 87 -2.78 -6.40 -10.19
CA ASN A 87 -1.54 -6.50 -10.95
C ASN A 87 -1.87 -6.24 -12.43
N GLY A 88 -1.45 -5.09 -12.92
CA GLY A 88 -1.68 -4.70 -14.31
C GLY A 88 -2.95 -3.87 -14.50
N SER A 89 -2.96 -3.07 -15.55
CA SER A 89 -4.07 -2.14 -15.82
C SER A 89 -5.39 -2.85 -16.09
N GLU A 90 -5.37 -4.00 -16.74
CA GLU A 90 -6.60 -4.76 -17.05
C GLU A 90 -7.23 -5.36 -15.79
N ALA A 91 -6.46 -5.53 -14.73
CA ALA A 91 -6.98 -5.98 -13.44
C ALA A 91 -7.41 -4.83 -12.54
N GLY A 92 -7.38 -3.59 -13.05
CA GLY A 92 -7.82 -2.41 -12.31
C GLY A 92 -6.70 -1.63 -11.62
N GLN A 93 -5.43 -1.97 -11.86
CA GLN A 93 -4.33 -1.21 -11.29
C GLN A 93 -4.22 0.15 -11.98
N THR A 94 -4.23 1.22 -11.18
CA THR A 94 -4.14 2.60 -11.68
C THR A 94 -2.86 3.30 -11.23
N VAL A 95 -2.26 2.86 -10.12
CA VAL A 95 -0.98 3.37 -9.64
C VAL A 95 0.01 2.20 -9.61
N PHE A 96 1.16 2.38 -10.27
CA PHE A 96 2.15 1.31 -10.43
C PHE A 96 3.25 1.44 -9.37
N HIS A 97 2.91 1.02 -8.18
CA HIS A 97 3.80 1.03 -7.03
C HIS A 97 3.42 -0.08 -6.06
#